data_5f20e31984d5a8c3a5210924d3c52654
#
_entry.id   5f20e31984d5a8c3a5210924d3c52654
#
_cell.length_a   1.000
_cell.length_b   1.000
_cell.length_c   1.000
_cell.angle_alpha   90.00
_cell.angle_beta   90.00
_cell.angle_gamma   90.00
#
_symmetry.space_group_name_H-M   'P 1'
#
loop_
_entity.id
_entity.type
_entity.pdbx_description
1 polymer ?
#
loop_
_entity_poly.entity_id
_entity_poly.type
_entity_poly.pdbx_seq_one_letter_code
_entity_poly.pdbx_strand_id
1 'polypeptide(L)'
;GRIFRNEGMDPKHNPEFTTIELYQAYADFNDMMDLFEDLLTSAAQKLLGTYQLEWQGEKLDLTPGWPRLPMHEAVKRYCGIDFMAITSDEEAVAAAKSIGVELPETAEKTWGNALYECFDQKVEEKLIQPTFITMHPVDVSPLAKRSPKDPRLTERFELFICHSEMGNAFSELNDPIDQRERFQKQVELRDKGDDEAGMMDDDFITALEYGLPPTGGLGIGIDRCVMMLTNSDSIREVILFPTMKPLD
;
A
#
# COMPACT_ATOMS: atom_id res chain seq x y z
N GLY A 1 -11.03 5.93 -12.76
CA GLY A 1 -10.67 5.52 -14.13
C GLY A 1 -10.35 4.04 -14.24
N ARG A 2 -10.28 3.56 -15.47
CA ARG A 2 -9.81 2.21 -15.76
C ARG A 2 -8.30 2.20 -15.83
N ILE A 3 -7.70 1.29 -15.09
CA ILE A 3 -6.25 1.12 -15.03
C ILE A 3 -5.89 -0.20 -15.67
N PHE A 4 -4.73 -0.22 -16.35
CA PHE A 4 -4.18 -1.41 -17.00
C PHE A 4 -2.80 -1.69 -16.42
N ARG A 5 -2.60 -2.89 -15.89
CA ARG A 5 -1.30 -3.38 -15.41
C ARG A 5 -1.01 -4.74 -16.01
N ASN A 6 0.27 -4.99 -16.32
CA ASN A 6 0.72 -6.27 -16.82
C ASN A 6 0.91 -7.28 -15.67
N GLU A 7 -0.16 -7.54 -14.94
CA GLU A 7 -0.20 -8.48 -13.82
C GLU A 7 -0.78 -9.83 -14.26
N GLY A 8 -0.47 -10.87 -13.51
CA GLY A 8 -1.12 -12.17 -13.65
C GLY A 8 -2.61 -12.10 -13.34
N MET A 9 -3.38 -13.04 -13.85
CA MET A 9 -4.81 -13.17 -13.55
C MET A 9 -5.01 -14.19 -12.44
N ASP A 10 -5.54 -13.73 -11.31
CA ASP A 10 -5.95 -14.55 -10.17
C ASP A 10 -7.32 -14.07 -9.63
N PRO A 11 -7.85 -14.62 -8.53
CA PRO A 11 -9.12 -14.15 -7.97
C PRO A 11 -9.12 -12.68 -7.53
N LYS A 12 -7.97 -12.11 -7.17
CA LYS A 12 -7.83 -10.73 -6.67
C LYS A 12 -7.31 -9.76 -7.74
N HIS A 13 -6.73 -10.25 -8.84
CA HIS A 13 -6.06 -9.45 -9.86
C HIS A 13 -6.63 -9.70 -11.26
N ASN A 14 -6.82 -8.63 -12.00
CA ASN A 14 -7.19 -8.63 -13.41
C ASN A 14 -6.38 -7.52 -14.13
N PRO A 15 -5.91 -7.75 -15.36
CA PRO A 15 -5.13 -6.75 -16.11
C PRO A 15 -5.81 -5.39 -16.28
N GLU A 16 -7.15 -5.37 -16.32
CA GLU A 16 -7.98 -4.17 -16.29
C GLU A 16 -8.74 -4.13 -14.98
N PHE A 17 -8.69 -3.01 -14.27
CA PHE A 17 -9.41 -2.78 -13.02
C PHE A 17 -9.74 -1.29 -12.85
N THR A 18 -10.61 -0.96 -11.91
CA THR A 18 -11.07 0.41 -11.67
C THR A 18 -10.48 0.96 -10.37
N THR A 19 -9.91 2.17 -10.45
CA THR A 19 -9.49 2.93 -9.27
C THR A 19 -10.18 4.29 -9.20
N ILE A 20 -10.28 4.81 -7.99
CA ILE A 20 -10.46 6.24 -7.72
C ILE A 20 -9.14 6.76 -7.18
N GLU A 21 -8.69 7.86 -7.73
CA GLU A 21 -7.56 8.62 -7.20
C GLU A 21 -8.03 10.04 -6.87
N LEU A 22 -7.58 10.54 -5.73
CA LEU A 22 -7.91 11.89 -5.29
C LEU A 22 -6.72 12.51 -4.57
N TYR A 23 -6.62 13.83 -4.70
CA TYR A 23 -5.56 14.64 -4.10
C TYR A 23 -6.19 15.86 -3.45
N GLN A 24 -5.77 16.13 -2.21
CA GLN A 24 -6.26 17.26 -1.44
C GLN A 24 -5.11 18.13 -0.96
N ALA A 25 -5.07 19.38 -1.42
CA ALA A 25 -4.11 20.35 -0.95
C ALA A 25 -4.36 20.71 0.52
N TYR A 26 -3.28 20.98 1.26
CA TYR A 26 -3.28 21.28 2.69
C TYR A 26 -3.87 20.18 3.57
N ALA A 27 -3.70 18.93 3.11
CA ALA A 27 -4.03 17.71 3.83
C ALA A 27 -2.78 16.82 3.92
N ASP A 28 -2.83 15.86 4.84
CA ASP A 28 -1.78 14.86 5.01
C ASP A 28 -2.38 13.42 4.98
N PHE A 29 -1.54 12.43 5.20
CA PHE A 29 -1.95 11.02 5.19
C PHE A 29 -2.97 10.68 6.30
N ASN A 30 -3.04 11.46 7.39
CA ASN A 30 -4.06 11.25 8.42
C ASN A 30 -5.44 11.68 7.93
N ASP A 31 -5.53 12.81 7.21
CA ASP A 31 -6.77 13.26 6.56
C ASP A 31 -7.24 12.24 5.53
N MET A 32 -6.30 11.58 4.83
CA MET A 32 -6.63 10.53 3.86
C MET A 32 -7.14 9.26 4.54
N MET A 33 -6.64 8.90 5.73
CA MET A 33 -7.20 7.79 6.52
C MET A 33 -8.63 8.07 6.95
N ASP A 34 -8.90 9.28 7.47
CA ASP A 34 -10.25 9.69 7.87
C ASP A 34 -11.21 9.66 6.68
N LEU A 35 -10.79 10.19 5.53
CA LEU A 35 -11.59 10.21 4.31
C LEU A 35 -11.90 8.78 3.79
N PHE A 36 -10.91 7.88 3.83
CA PHE A 36 -11.11 6.51 3.36
C PHE A 36 -12.04 5.72 4.28
N GLU A 37 -11.87 5.86 5.60
CA GLU A 37 -12.75 5.26 6.59
C GLU A 37 -14.19 5.76 6.41
N ASP A 38 -14.40 7.08 6.29
CA ASP A 38 -15.71 7.68 6.06
C ASP A 38 -16.36 7.20 4.76
N LEU A 39 -15.58 7.07 3.68
CA LEU A 39 -16.09 6.61 2.39
C LEU A 39 -16.64 5.19 2.48
N LEU A 40 -15.85 4.24 3.02
CA LEU A 40 -16.27 2.84 3.09
C LEU A 40 -17.40 2.62 4.09
N THR A 41 -17.35 3.25 5.25
CA THR A 41 -18.40 3.14 6.27
C THR A 41 -19.71 3.75 5.79
N SER A 42 -19.65 4.91 5.11
CA SER A 42 -20.82 5.55 4.49
C SER A 42 -21.41 4.67 3.38
N ALA A 43 -20.56 4.02 2.55
CA ALA A 43 -21.03 3.11 1.51
C ALA A 43 -21.73 1.90 2.13
N ALA A 44 -21.14 1.26 3.14
CA ALA A 44 -21.74 0.13 3.84
C ALA A 44 -23.11 0.49 4.44
N GLN A 45 -23.21 1.63 5.13
CA GLN A 45 -24.48 2.08 5.71
C GLN A 45 -25.55 2.39 4.65
N LYS A 46 -25.18 3.05 3.55
CA LYS A 46 -26.12 3.40 2.50
C LYS A 46 -26.62 2.19 1.71
N LEU A 47 -25.76 1.22 1.46
CA LEU A 47 -26.06 0.08 0.60
C LEU A 47 -26.61 -1.12 1.39
N LEU A 48 -26.08 -1.37 2.58
CA LEU A 48 -26.39 -2.57 3.37
C LEU A 48 -27.18 -2.27 4.64
N GLY A 49 -27.19 -1.02 5.10
CA GLY A 49 -27.85 -0.61 6.37
C GLY A 49 -27.13 -1.12 7.62
N THR A 50 -25.89 -1.57 7.49
CA THR A 50 -25.10 -2.15 8.61
C THR A 50 -23.61 -1.95 8.38
N TYR A 51 -22.83 -1.99 9.48
CA TYR A 51 -21.36 -2.09 9.46
C TYR A 51 -20.88 -3.55 9.53
N GLN A 52 -21.78 -4.49 9.83
CA GLN A 52 -21.44 -5.91 9.93
C GLN A 52 -21.71 -6.58 8.58
N LEU A 53 -20.67 -7.17 8.01
CA LEU A 53 -20.76 -7.89 6.75
C LEU A 53 -19.90 -9.16 6.78
N GLU A 54 -20.03 -9.98 5.77
CA GLU A 54 -19.21 -11.16 5.56
C GLU A 54 -18.50 -11.04 4.21
N TRP A 55 -17.22 -11.37 4.17
CA TRP A 55 -16.45 -11.45 2.95
C TRP A 55 -15.43 -12.59 3.04
N GLN A 56 -15.37 -13.43 2.01
CA GLN A 56 -14.47 -14.59 1.95
C GLN A 56 -14.57 -15.50 3.17
N GLY A 57 -15.77 -15.66 3.74
CA GLY A 57 -16.03 -16.47 4.92
C GLY A 57 -15.68 -15.83 6.26
N GLU A 58 -15.10 -14.63 6.25
CA GLU A 58 -14.75 -13.87 7.45
C GLU A 58 -15.83 -12.85 7.80
N LYS A 59 -16.11 -12.72 9.10
CA LYS A 59 -17.01 -11.68 9.61
C LYS A 59 -16.25 -10.38 9.83
N LEU A 60 -16.69 -9.34 9.17
CA LEU A 60 -16.07 -8.02 9.21
C LEU A 60 -16.94 -7.03 9.97
N ASP A 61 -16.30 -6.19 10.76
CA ASP A 61 -16.92 -5.06 11.45
C ASP A 61 -16.31 -3.75 10.93
N LEU A 62 -17.09 -3.04 10.10
CA LEU A 62 -16.70 -1.74 9.56
C LEU A 62 -17.10 -0.57 10.47
N THR A 63 -17.44 -0.80 11.74
CA THR A 63 -17.71 0.30 12.68
C THR A 63 -16.51 1.25 12.71
N PRO A 64 -16.71 2.58 12.56
CA PRO A 64 -15.62 3.56 12.55
C PRO A 64 -14.72 3.50 13.78
N GLY A 65 -13.46 3.90 13.60
CA GLY A 65 -12.41 3.84 14.61
C GLY A 65 -11.40 2.73 14.35
N TRP A 66 -11.08 2.52 13.07
CA TRP A 66 -10.16 1.47 12.66
C TRP A 66 -8.73 1.69 13.16
N PRO A 67 -8.02 0.63 13.56
CA PRO A 67 -6.63 0.73 14.01
C PRO A 67 -5.72 1.37 12.96
N ARG A 68 -4.84 2.26 13.42
CA ARG A 68 -3.71 2.83 12.66
C ARG A 68 -2.43 2.27 13.24
N LEU A 69 -1.91 1.23 12.64
CA LEU A 69 -0.81 0.43 13.16
C LEU A 69 0.45 0.66 12.33
N PRO A 70 1.53 1.25 12.89
CA PRO A 70 2.80 1.36 12.19
C PRO A 70 3.35 -0.01 11.79
N MET A 71 3.90 -0.13 10.57
CA MET A 71 4.41 -1.39 10.03
C MET A 71 5.42 -2.07 10.97
N HIS A 72 6.36 -1.29 11.53
CA HIS A 72 7.35 -1.83 12.48
C HIS A 72 6.71 -2.36 13.78
N GLU A 73 5.61 -1.76 14.24
CA GLU A 73 4.86 -2.27 15.40
C GLU A 73 4.04 -3.52 15.03
N ALA A 74 3.51 -3.58 13.81
CA ALA A 74 2.85 -4.78 13.31
C ALA A 74 3.84 -5.95 13.25
N VAL A 75 5.01 -5.76 12.66
CA VAL A 75 6.06 -6.79 12.62
C VAL A 75 6.52 -7.18 14.04
N LYS A 76 6.72 -6.20 14.93
CA LYS A 76 7.04 -6.50 16.32
C LYS A 76 5.98 -7.34 17.01
N ARG A 77 4.70 -7.03 16.80
CA ARG A 77 3.56 -7.74 17.42
C ARG A 77 3.44 -9.18 16.93
N TYR A 78 3.57 -9.41 15.62
CA TYR A 78 3.31 -10.70 15.00
C TYR A 78 4.55 -11.58 14.81
N CYS A 79 5.74 -10.97 14.69
CA CYS A 79 7.00 -11.65 14.44
C CYS A 79 7.98 -11.60 15.63
N GLY A 80 7.75 -10.70 16.59
CA GLY A 80 8.64 -10.54 17.76
C GLY A 80 9.92 -9.75 17.48
N ILE A 81 10.10 -9.17 16.29
CA ILE A 81 11.29 -8.41 15.91
C ILE A 81 11.03 -6.91 16.08
N ASP A 82 11.86 -6.25 16.87
CA ASP A 82 11.82 -4.79 17.03
C ASP A 82 12.77 -4.11 16.06
N PHE A 83 12.27 -3.81 14.85
CA PHE A 83 13.05 -3.13 13.83
C PHE A 83 13.55 -1.75 14.24
N MET A 84 12.85 -1.07 15.17
CA MET A 84 13.30 0.24 15.66
C MET A 84 14.57 0.16 16.53
N ALA A 85 14.86 -1.01 17.10
CA ALA A 85 16.09 -1.24 17.83
C ALA A 85 17.27 -1.64 16.92
N ILE A 86 17.01 -1.96 15.64
CA ILE A 86 18.02 -2.36 14.66
C ILE A 86 18.53 -1.12 13.92
N THR A 87 19.84 -0.97 13.81
CA THR A 87 20.49 0.21 13.23
C THR A 87 21.29 -0.04 11.95
N SER A 88 21.53 -1.31 11.59
CA SER A 88 22.23 -1.67 10.35
C SER A 88 21.40 -2.55 9.42
N ASP A 89 21.68 -2.47 8.14
CA ASP A 89 21.04 -3.28 7.11
C ASP A 89 21.33 -4.77 7.31
N GLU A 90 22.57 -5.13 7.66
CA GLU A 90 22.98 -6.50 7.88
C GLU A 90 22.22 -7.16 9.04
N GLU A 91 22.04 -6.43 10.15
CA GLU A 91 21.25 -6.91 11.29
C GLU A 91 19.79 -7.08 10.92
N ALA A 92 19.20 -6.15 10.16
CA ALA A 92 17.82 -6.21 9.71
C ALA A 92 17.56 -7.43 8.82
N VAL A 93 18.42 -7.64 7.83
CA VAL A 93 18.36 -8.82 6.95
C VAL A 93 18.55 -10.13 7.71
N ALA A 94 19.49 -10.15 8.68
CA ALA A 94 19.69 -11.33 9.52
C ALA A 94 18.47 -11.62 10.41
N ALA A 95 17.85 -10.58 10.97
CA ALA A 95 16.62 -10.70 11.75
C ALA A 95 15.45 -11.27 10.91
N ALA A 96 15.24 -10.76 9.70
CA ALA A 96 14.23 -11.30 8.76
C ALA A 96 14.50 -12.79 8.45
N LYS A 97 15.72 -13.16 8.12
CA LYS A 97 16.10 -14.55 7.85
C LYS A 97 15.89 -15.47 9.05
N SER A 98 16.06 -14.98 10.28
CA SER A 98 15.88 -15.78 11.50
C SER A 98 14.46 -16.31 11.68
N ILE A 99 13.48 -15.68 11.05
CA ILE A 99 12.07 -16.09 11.05
C ILE A 99 11.59 -16.70 9.72
N GLY A 100 12.56 -17.05 8.83
CA GLY A 100 12.30 -17.67 7.54
C GLY A 100 11.69 -16.70 6.52
N VAL A 101 12.07 -15.42 6.57
CA VAL A 101 11.76 -14.42 5.55
C VAL A 101 12.96 -14.29 4.61
N GLU A 102 12.72 -14.38 3.32
CA GLU A 102 13.72 -14.21 2.27
C GLU A 102 13.41 -12.94 1.48
N LEU A 103 14.41 -12.08 1.32
CA LEU A 103 14.30 -10.93 0.45
C LEU A 103 14.47 -11.38 -1.01
N PRO A 104 13.65 -10.85 -1.95
CA PRO A 104 13.84 -11.09 -3.38
C PRO A 104 15.27 -10.80 -3.84
N GLU A 105 15.76 -11.53 -4.84
CA GLU A 105 17.12 -11.32 -5.36
C GLU A 105 17.30 -9.93 -5.98
N THR A 106 16.22 -9.36 -6.53
CA THR A 106 16.17 -8.01 -7.11
C THR A 106 16.11 -6.91 -6.05
N ALA A 107 15.61 -7.21 -4.85
CA ALA A 107 15.51 -6.24 -3.78
C ALA A 107 16.87 -5.93 -3.14
N GLU A 108 17.13 -4.66 -2.88
CA GLU A 108 18.30 -4.27 -2.10
C GLU A 108 18.17 -4.80 -0.66
N LYS A 109 19.30 -5.23 -0.10
CA LYS A 109 19.36 -5.79 1.26
C LYS A 109 19.48 -4.67 2.28
N THR A 110 18.40 -3.88 2.42
CA THR A 110 18.30 -2.74 3.33
C THR A 110 17.41 -3.06 4.53
N TRP A 111 17.52 -2.22 5.55
CA TRP A 111 16.63 -2.25 6.71
C TRP A 111 15.16 -2.12 6.31
N GLY A 112 14.86 -1.22 5.36
CA GLY A 112 13.50 -0.98 4.92
C GLY A 112 12.89 -2.16 4.16
N ASN A 113 13.63 -2.74 3.21
CA ASN A 113 13.17 -3.93 2.50
C ASN A 113 13.01 -5.13 3.44
N ALA A 114 13.91 -5.30 4.42
CA ALA A 114 13.77 -6.37 5.40
C ALA A 114 12.52 -6.20 6.29
N LEU A 115 12.18 -4.97 6.69
CA LEU A 115 10.96 -4.67 7.41
C LEU A 115 9.73 -4.97 6.56
N TYR A 116 9.71 -4.49 5.30
CA TYR A 116 8.61 -4.70 4.37
C TYR A 116 8.36 -6.18 4.09
N GLU A 117 9.40 -6.95 3.78
CA GLU A 117 9.29 -8.40 3.54
C GLU A 117 8.82 -9.18 4.77
N CYS A 118 9.21 -8.76 5.98
CA CYS A 118 8.66 -9.34 7.21
C CYS A 118 7.16 -9.07 7.34
N PHE A 119 6.72 -7.88 6.97
CA PHE A 119 5.31 -7.52 6.96
C PHE A 119 4.55 -8.35 5.91
N ASP A 120 4.97 -8.32 4.67
CA ASP A 120 4.36 -8.99 3.54
C ASP A 120 4.20 -10.50 3.79
N GLN A 121 5.30 -11.20 4.10
CA GLN A 121 5.30 -12.66 4.22
C GLN A 121 4.76 -13.20 5.54
N LYS A 122 4.61 -12.40 6.61
CA LYS A 122 4.26 -12.90 7.94
C LYS A 122 3.10 -12.19 8.63
N VAL A 123 2.76 -10.99 8.21
CA VAL A 123 1.77 -10.15 8.90
C VAL A 123 0.50 -9.96 8.07
N GLU A 124 0.62 -9.70 6.78
CA GLU A 124 -0.51 -9.37 5.90
C GLU A 124 -1.65 -10.41 6.01
N GLU A 125 -1.32 -11.70 5.94
CA GLU A 125 -2.30 -12.79 6.06
C GLU A 125 -3.07 -12.82 7.40
N LYS A 126 -2.65 -12.04 8.40
CA LYS A 126 -3.29 -11.97 9.73
C LYS A 126 -4.22 -10.78 9.87
N LEU A 127 -4.30 -9.93 8.86
CA LEU A 127 -5.10 -8.71 8.87
C LEU A 127 -6.51 -8.99 8.33
N ILE A 128 -7.42 -9.43 9.20
CA ILE A 128 -8.81 -9.73 8.85
C ILE A 128 -9.67 -8.46 8.97
N GLN A 129 -9.66 -7.81 10.12
CA GLN A 129 -10.45 -6.60 10.37
C GLN A 129 -9.80 -5.37 9.74
N PRO A 130 -10.59 -4.34 9.37
CA PRO A 130 -10.05 -3.12 8.79
C PRO A 130 -8.89 -2.56 9.63
N THR A 131 -7.74 -2.42 9.01
CA THR A 131 -6.51 -1.95 9.68
C THR A 131 -5.68 -1.10 8.72
N PHE A 132 -5.41 0.13 9.09
CA PHE A 132 -4.43 0.96 8.39
C PHE A 132 -3.03 0.57 8.83
N ILE A 133 -2.22 0.06 7.91
CA ILE A 133 -0.78 -0.13 8.12
C ILE A 133 -0.08 1.14 7.70
N THR A 134 0.55 1.81 8.65
CA THR A 134 1.17 3.12 8.46
C THR A 134 2.69 3.06 8.53
N MET A 135 3.37 4.14 8.20
CA MET A 135 4.82 4.27 8.35
C MET A 135 5.60 3.22 7.55
N HIS A 136 5.31 3.12 6.26
CA HIS A 136 6.06 2.27 5.34
C HIS A 136 7.51 2.77 5.20
N PRO A 137 8.47 1.86 4.96
CA PRO A 137 9.86 2.25 4.69
C PRO A 137 10.00 3.13 3.45
N VAL A 138 10.99 4.02 3.49
CA VAL A 138 11.38 4.86 2.34
C VAL A 138 11.77 4.03 1.13
N ASP A 139 12.42 2.87 1.35
CA ASP A 139 12.92 1.99 0.30
C ASP A 139 11.81 1.48 -0.63
N VAL A 140 10.60 1.30 -0.10
CA VAL A 140 9.42 0.83 -0.85
C VAL A 140 8.39 1.94 -1.10
N SER A 141 8.75 3.20 -0.91
CA SER A 141 7.81 4.33 -0.97
C SER A 141 8.40 5.53 -1.73
N PRO A 142 8.68 5.41 -3.04
CA PRO A 142 9.46 6.40 -3.79
C PRO A 142 8.78 7.77 -3.96
N LEU A 143 7.47 7.87 -3.76
CA LEU A 143 6.68 9.09 -3.95
C LEU A 143 6.13 9.68 -2.64
N ALA A 144 6.34 8.98 -1.52
CA ALA A 144 5.80 9.40 -0.23
C ALA A 144 6.78 10.27 0.56
N LYS A 145 6.25 11.27 1.23
CA LYS A 145 7.01 12.18 2.09
C LYS A 145 7.60 11.42 3.28
N ARG A 146 8.86 11.74 3.63
CA ARG A 146 9.51 11.18 4.82
C ARG A 146 8.79 11.60 6.10
N SER A 147 8.70 10.67 7.04
CA SER A 147 8.25 10.99 8.38
C SER A 147 9.24 11.95 9.06
N PRO A 148 8.77 13.03 9.68
CA PRO A 148 9.65 13.94 10.44
C PRO A 148 10.20 13.31 11.72
N LYS A 149 9.64 12.19 12.17
CA LYS A 149 10.07 11.48 13.39
C LYS A 149 11.21 10.51 13.14
N ASP A 150 11.17 9.84 12.01
CA ASP A 150 12.23 8.89 11.58
C ASP A 150 12.36 8.95 10.06
N PRO A 151 13.47 9.42 9.51
CA PRO A 151 13.64 9.60 8.06
C PRO A 151 13.74 8.28 7.29
N ARG A 152 13.84 7.13 7.96
CA ARG A 152 13.75 5.80 7.32
C ARG A 152 12.33 5.41 6.94
N LEU A 153 11.34 6.11 7.53
CA LEU A 153 9.92 5.86 7.34
C LEU A 153 9.25 6.99 6.56
N THR A 154 8.09 6.71 6.00
CA THR A 154 7.27 7.67 5.25
C THR A 154 5.90 7.87 5.90
N GLU A 155 5.29 9.01 5.62
CA GLU A 155 3.89 9.29 5.90
C GLU A 155 2.98 8.62 4.85
N ARG A 156 2.99 7.28 4.83
CA ARG A 156 2.23 6.41 3.92
C ARG A 156 1.43 5.41 4.73
N PHE A 157 0.27 5.05 4.22
CA PHE A 157 -0.48 3.90 4.69
C PHE A 157 -1.05 3.06 3.54
N GLU A 158 -1.33 1.82 3.86
CA GLU A 158 -2.20 0.94 3.12
C GLU A 158 -3.32 0.46 4.04
N LEU A 159 -4.55 0.38 3.51
CA LEU A 159 -5.68 -0.19 4.23
C LEU A 159 -5.83 -1.65 3.88
N PHE A 160 -5.77 -2.52 4.88
CA PHE A 160 -6.02 -3.94 4.73
C PHE A 160 -7.37 -4.33 5.33
N ILE A 161 -8.14 -5.13 4.59
CA ILE A 161 -9.38 -5.79 5.04
C ILE A 161 -9.37 -7.19 4.45
N CYS A 162 -9.56 -8.22 5.29
CA CYS A 162 -9.60 -9.62 4.87
C CYS A 162 -8.42 -10.01 3.97
N HIS A 163 -7.18 -9.78 4.45
CA HIS A 163 -5.93 -10.09 3.75
C HIS A 163 -5.79 -9.42 2.37
N SER A 164 -6.44 -8.28 2.17
CA SER A 164 -6.46 -7.58 0.89
C SER A 164 -6.22 -6.11 1.10
N GLU A 165 -5.25 -5.55 0.37
CA GLU A 165 -5.06 -4.12 0.26
C GLU A 165 -6.26 -3.51 -0.47
N MET A 166 -6.95 -2.58 0.18
CA MET A 166 -8.11 -1.87 -0.35
C MET A 166 -7.74 -0.56 -1.01
N GLY A 167 -6.65 0.01 -0.60
CA GLY A 167 -6.11 1.26 -1.15
C GLY A 167 -4.86 1.71 -0.42
N ASN A 168 -4.19 2.68 -1.03
CA ASN A 168 -2.90 3.20 -0.64
C ASN A 168 -2.92 4.73 -0.67
N ALA A 169 -2.32 5.36 0.32
CA ALA A 169 -2.25 6.81 0.38
C ALA A 169 -1.02 7.30 1.13
N PHE A 170 -0.64 8.54 0.86
CA PHE A 170 0.49 9.17 1.54
C PHE A 170 0.38 10.70 1.51
N SER A 171 1.14 11.34 2.40
CA SER A 171 1.54 12.72 2.19
C SER A 171 2.47 12.76 0.99
N GLU A 172 2.12 13.54 -0.04
CA GLU A 172 2.90 13.63 -1.27
C GLU A 172 4.31 14.19 -0.98
N LEU A 173 5.32 13.56 -1.58
CA LEU A 173 6.68 14.10 -1.56
C LEU A 173 6.72 15.36 -2.43
N ASN A 174 6.86 16.51 -1.80
CA ASN A 174 6.84 17.82 -2.46
C ASN A 174 8.22 18.51 -2.46
N ASP A 175 9.28 17.81 -2.09
CA ASP A 175 10.66 18.28 -2.20
C ASP A 175 11.28 17.74 -3.52
N PRO A 176 11.55 18.61 -4.52
CA PRO A 176 12.11 18.17 -5.81
C PRO A 176 13.51 17.57 -5.69
N ILE A 177 14.27 17.93 -4.66
CA ILE A 177 15.63 17.39 -4.45
C ILE A 177 15.53 15.93 -3.96
N ASP A 178 14.76 15.68 -2.88
CA ASP A 178 14.52 14.31 -2.38
C ASP A 178 13.85 13.44 -3.48
N GLN A 179 12.90 14.01 -4.24
CA GLN A 179 12.24 13.25 -5.31
C GLN A 179 13.20 12.84 -6.43
N ARG A 180 14.11 13.72 -6.83
CA ARG A 180 15.14 13.40 -7.84
C ARG A 180 16.07 12.29 -7.36
N GLU A 181 16.49 12.31 -6.09
CA GLU A 181 17.30 11.26 -5.49
C GLU A 181 16.57 9.91 -5.49
N ARG A 182 15.24 9.91 -5.16
CA ARG A 182 14.41 8.70 -5.19
C ARG A 182 14.29 8.12 -6.60
N PHE A 183 14.03 8.97 -7.59
CA PHE A 183 13.96 8.52 -8.99
C PHE A 183 15.31 7.98 -9.48
N GLN A 184 16.42 8.62 -9.12
CA GLN A 184 17.74 8.09 -9.46
C GLN A 184 17.96 6.68 -8.88
N LYS A 185 17.55 6.46 -7.63
CA LYS A 185 17.62 5.13 -7.01
C LYS A 185 16.73 4.10 -7.74
N GLN A 186 15.53 4.49 -8.18
CA GLN A 186 14.66 3.62 -8.99
C GLN A 186 15.33 3.23 -10.32
N VAL A 187 15.97 4.17 -11.01
CA VAL A 187 16.73 3.88 -12.24
C VAL A 187 17.84 2.87 -11.97
N GLU A 188 18.59 3.02 -10.87
CA GLU A 188 19.65 2.08 -10.49
C GLU A 188 19.13 0.66 -10.19
N LEU A 189 17.95 0.54 -9.59
CA LEU A 189 17.29 -0.73 -9.35
C LEU A 189 16.85 -1.38 -10.66
N ARG A 190 16.27 -0.60 -11.57
CA ARG A 190 15.89 -1.05 -12.90
C ARG A 190 17.09 -1.56 -13.72
N ASP A 191 18.21 -0.87 -13.67
CA ASP A 191 19.45 -1.28 -14.32
C ASP A 191 20.02 -2.59 -13.73
N LYS A 192 19.67 -2.92 -12.47
CA LYS A 192 20.01 -4.20 -11.83
C LYS A 192 19.00 -5.32 -12.12
N GLY A 193 17.94 -5.05 -12.88
CA GLY A 193 16.96 -6.05 -13.32
C GLY A 193 15.62 -6.03 -12.59
N ASP A 194 15.32 -4.98 -11.85
CA ASP A 194 14.00 -4.75 -11.28
C ASP A 194 13.09 -4.09 -12.33
N ASP A 195 12.27 -4.91 -13.00
CA ASP A 195 11.37 -4.45 -14.06
C ASP A 195 10.21 -3.58 -13.53
N GLU A 196 9.92 -3.61 -12.24
CA GLU A 196 8.88 -2.80 -11.60
C GLU A 196 9.39 -1.43 -11.15
N ALA A 197 10.71 -1.25 -11.05
CA ALA A 197 11.31 0.01 -10.69
C ALA A 197 11.03 1.11 -11.71
N GLY A 198 10.76 2.32 -11.21
CA GLY A 198 10.41 3.49 -12.02
C GLY A 198 11.57 4.02 -12.88
N MET A 199 11.23 4.94 -13.77
CA MET A 199 12.20 5.69 -14.58
C MET A 199 12.33 7.12 -14.04
N MET A 200 13.40 7.83 -14.51
CA MET A 200 13.51 9.24 -14.27
C MET A 200 12.40 10.01 -15.00
N ASP A 201 11.72 10.90 -14.29
CA ASP A 201 10.71 11.80 -14.84
C ASP A 201 11.12 13.26 -14.56
N ASP A 202 11.84 13.85 -15.51
CA ASP A 202 12.32 15.23 -15.40
C ASP A 202 11.17 16.25 -15.49
N ASP A 203 10.07 15.92 -16.17
CA ASP A 203 8.90 16.79 -16.26
C ASP A 203 8.18 16.84 -14.91
N PHE A 204 8.07 15.70 -14.22
CA PHE A 204 7.52 15.64 -12.87
C PHE A 204 8.39 16.45 -11.88
N ILE A 205 9.71 16.30 -11.93
CA ILE A 205 10.64 17.08 -11.09
C ILE A 205 10.48 18.59 -11.38
N THR A 206 10.42 18.96 -12.65
CA THR A 206 10.19 20.36 -13.05
C THR A 206 8.87 20.90 -12.50
N ALA A 207 7.81 20.10 -12.53
CA ALA A 207 6.52 20.48 -11.95
C ALA A 207 6.64 20.72 -10.43
N LEU A 208 7.37 19.89 -9.70
CA LEU A 208 7.64 20.08 -8.27
C LEU A 208 8.45 21.35 -7.98
N GLU A 209 9.38 21.73 -8.86
CA GLU A 209 10.17 22.98 -8.74
C GLU A 209 9.30 24.24 -8.86
N TYR A 210 8.19 24.17 -9.63
CA TYR A 210 7.18 25.24 -9.64
C TYR A 210 6.38 25.32 -8.34
N GLY A 211 6.30 24.24 -7.61
CA GLY A 211 5.72 24.14 -6.27
C GLY A 211 4.51 23.22 -6.20
N LEU A 212 4.53 22.31 -5.22
CA LEU A 212 3.41 21.51 -4.78
C LEU A 212 3.13 21.85 -3.31
N PRO A 213 1.93 22.35 -2.94
CA PRO A 213 1.60 22.56 -1.53
C PRO A 213 1.62 21.23 -0.78
N PRO A 214 1.66 21.21 0.56
CA PRO A 214 1.40 20.00 1.31
C PRO A 214 0.11 19.36 0.80
N THR A 215 0.16 18.10 0.40
CA THR A 215 -0.94 17.42 -0.29
C THR A 215 -1.03 15.98 0.20
N GLY A 216 -2.23 15.53 0.54
CA GLY A 216 -2.54 14.13 0.73
C GLY A 216 -3.09 13.53 -0.56
N GLY A 217 -2.54 12.39 -1.00
CA GLY A 217 -3.02 11.61 -2.14
C GLY A 217 -3.54 10.25 -1.69
N LEU A 218 -4.62 9.77 -2.31
CA LEU A 218 -5.28 8.51 -1.97
C LEU A 218 -5.72 7.79 -3.25
N GLY A 219 -5.30 6.54 -3.40
CA GLY A 219 -5.77 5.60 -4.41
C GLY A 219 -6.60 4.47 -3.79
N ILE A 220 -7.77 4.19 -4.37
CA ILE A 220 -8.73 3.18 -3.88
C ILE A 220 -9.04 2.19 -4.99
N GLY A 221 -8.90 0.90 -4.71
CA GLY A 221 -9.33 -0.19 -5.57
C GLY A 221 -10.85 -0.38 -5.51
N ILE A 222 -11.57 0.16 -6.49
CA ILE A 222 -13.04 0.12 -6.49
C ILE A 222 -13.57 -1.30 -6.64
N ASP A 223 -12.96 -2.11 -7.49
CA ASP A 223 -13.40 -3.50 -7.67
C ASP A 223 -13.29 -4.29 -6.36
N ARG A 224 -12.21 -4.12 -5.60
CA ARG A 224 -12.05 -4.76 -4.28
C ARG A 224 -13.09 -4.26 -3.27
N CYS A 225 -13.40 -2.96 -3.27
CA CYS A 225 -14.48 -2.42 -2.42
C CYS A 225 -15.84 -3.03 -2.78
N VAL A 226 -16.12 -3.19 -4.08
CA VAL A 226 -17.36 -3.85 -4.55
C VAL A 226 -17.37 -5.32 -4.17
N MET A 227 -16.25 -6.06 -4.34
CA MET A 227 -16.14 -7.45 -3.89
C MET A 227 -16.50 -7.61 -2.41
N MET A 228 -15.93 -6.76 -1.56
CA MET A 228 -16.21 -6.76 -0.12
C MET A 228 -17.69 -6.49 0.18
N LEU A 229 -18.28 -5.46 -0.42
CA LEU A 229 -19.66 -5.06 -0.17
C LEU A 229 -20.70 -6.03 -0.74
N THR A 230 -20.33 -6.84 -1.73
CA THR A 230 -21.22 -7.84 -2.38
C THR A 230 -20.90 -9.27 -1.97
N ASN A 231 -19.91 -9.50 -1.09
CA ASN A 231 -19.39 -10.82 -0.73
C ASN A 231 -19.01 -11.66 -1.97
N SER A 232 -18.29 -11.04 -2.90
CA SER A 232 -17.79 -11.72 -4.11
C SER A 232 -16.37 -12.25 -3.87
N ASP A 233 -16.10 -13.48 -4.31
CA ASP A 233 -14.81 -14.13 -4.11
C ASP A 233 -13.78 -13.77 -5.18
N SER A 234 -14.23 -13.33 -6.36
CA SER A 234 -13.37 -13.03 -7.48
C SER A 234 -13.66 -11.66 -8.08
N ILE A 235 -12.60 -10.93 -8.44
CA ILE A 235 -12.67 -9.66 -9.14
C ILE A 235 -13.46 -9.77 -10.46
N ARG A 236 -13.47 -10.93 -11.10
CA ARG A 236 -14.22 -11.19 -12.33
C ARG A 236 -15.73 -11.14 -12.13
N GLU A 237 -16.23 -11.35 -10.93
CA GLU A 237 -17.65 -11.29 -10.61
C GLU A 237 -18.18 -9.85 -10.53
N VAL A 238 -17.29 -8.89 -10.32
CA VAL A 238 -17.62 -7.47 -10.19
C VAL A 238 -17.23 -6.62 -11.40
N ILE A 239 -16.39 -7.15 -12.29
CA ILE A 239 -16.04 -6.50 -13.56
C ILE A 239 -17.10 -6.87 -14.61
N LEU A 240 -17.69 -5.85 -15.27
CA LEU A 240 -18.76 -6.08 -16.26
C LEU A 240 -18.33 -6.93 -17.45
N PHE A 241 -17.08 -6.77 -17.92
CA PHE A 241 -16.51 -7.48 -19.07
C PHE A 241 -15.11 -7.97 -18.74
N PRO A 242 -14.97 -9.00 -17.87
CA PRO A 242 -13.66 -9.49 -17.48
C PRO A 242 -12.94 -10.14 -18.68
N THR A 243 -11.63 -10.01 -18.70
CA THR A 243 -10.80 -10.72 -19.68
C THR A 243 -10.93 -12.23 -19.46
N MET A 244 -11.35 -12.95 -20.50
CA MET A 244 -11.56 -14.40 -20.48
C MET A 244 -10.57 -15.08 -21.43
N LYS A 245 -10.19 -16.32 -21.13
CA LYS A 245 -9.47 -17.14 -22.12
C LYS A 245 -10.40 -17.37 -23.31
N PRO A 246 -9.86 -17.37 -24.56
CA PRO A 246 -10.63 -17.79 -25.72
C PRO A 246 -11.26 -19.16 -25.47
N LEU A 247 -12.50 -19.33 -25.92
CA LEU A 247 -13.12 -20.65 -26.02
C LEU A 247 -12.49 -21.33 -27.24
N ASP A 248 -11.77 -22.44 -27.04
CA ASP A 248 -11.24 -23.29 -28.13
C ASP A 248 -12.38 -23.92 -28.92
#